data_1e62f2085528226b4a97c3fad8fb5aee
#
_entry.id   1e62f2085528226b4a97c3fad8fb5aee
#
_cell.length_a   1.000
_cell.length_b   1.000
_cell.length_c   1.000
_cell.angle_alpha   90.00
_cell.angle_beta   90.00
_cell.angle_gamma   90.00
#
_symmetry.space_group_name_H-M   'P 1'
#
loop_
_entity.id
_entity.type
_entity.pdbx_description
1 polymer ?
#
loop_
_entity_poly.entity_id
_entity_poly.type
_entity_poly.pdbx_seq_one_letter_code
_entity_poly.pdbx_strand_id
1 'polypeptide(L)'
;MKNTLNKARIAEAKRIVVKIGSVLLVDDNSGTLHNAWLNSLGKDVAALRDRGHEVILVSSGAIALGRRYLGLKTGELKLEEKQAAAAVGMVRLAQSYQETLNKFDLSVAQILLTLDDSENRRRYLNARSTIMTLLRVGVVPLINENDTIATDEIRFGDNDRLAARVASMVSADLLILLSNINGLYTADPAQDKAAKLVPTVTEITHEIEAMASNTITSDSSGGMPTKLAAANMLANGITCTV
;
A
#
# COMPACT_ATOMS: atom_id res chain seq x y z
N MET A 1 3.93 -8.10 -25.34
CA MET A 1 4.29 -9.19 -24.42
C MET A 1 4.18 -8.83 -22.93
N LYS A 2 4.59 -7.62 -22.47
CA LYS A 2 4.54 -7.22 -21.02
C LYS A 2 3.14 -7.28 -20.39
N ASN A 3 2.12 -6.83 -21.09
CA ASN A 3 0.74 -6.78 -20.57
C ASN A 3 0.12 -8.18 -20.41
N THR A 4 0.71 -9.20 -21.05
CA THR A 4 0.20 -10.57 -21.04
C THR A 4 0.67 -11.35 -19.81
N LEU A 5 1.91 -11.14 -19.37
CA LEU A 5 2.48 -11.81 -18.17
C LEU A 5 1.82 -11.32 -16.86
N ASN A 6 1.65 -10.02 -16.71
CA ASN A 6 0.98 -9.46 -15.53
C ASN A 6 -0.51 -9.83 -15.51
N LYS A 7 -1.17 -9.86 -16.67
CA LYS A 7 -2.56 -10.33 -16.77
C LYS A 7 -2.71 -11.80 -16.40
N ALA A 8 -1.78 -12.66 -16.82
CA ALA A 8 -1.80 -14.08 -16.45
C ALA A 8 -1.61 -14.26 -14.93
N ARG A 9 -0.63 -13.56 -14.33
CA ARG A 9 -0.38 -13.64 -12.89
C ARG A 9 -1.54 -13.14 -12.04
N ILE A 10 -2.20 -12.03 -12.46
CA ILE A 10 -3.41 -11.56 -11.79
C ILE A 10 -4.54 -12.59 -11.92
N ALA A 11 -4.71 -13.18 -13.09
CA ALA A 11 -5.77 -14.17 -13.32
C ALA A 11 -5.59 -15.46 -12.50
N GLU A 12 -4.34 -15.85 -12.24
CA GLU A 12 -4.00 -17.07 -11.48
C GLU A 12 -3.98 -16.84 -9.96
N ALA A 13 -3.77 -15.60 -9.50
CA ALA A 13 -3.68 -15.26 -8.10
C ALA A 13 -5.04 -15.43 -7.40
N LYS A 14 -5.10 -16.22 -6.34
CA LYS A 14 -6.29 -16.32 -5.50
C LYS A 14 -6.42 -15.16 -4.52
N ARG A 15 -5.30 -14.79 -3.89
CA ARG A 15 -5.25 -13.73 -2.87
C ARG A 15 -4.28 -12.64 -3.28
N ILE A 16 -4.80 -11.41 -3.33
CA ILE A 16 -4.09 -10.23 -3.83
C ILE A 16 -4.05 -9.18 -2.73
N VAL A 17 -2.86 -8.70 -2.41
CA VAL A 17 -2.67 -7.52 -1.57
C VAL A 17 -2.37 -6.32 -2.48
N VAL A 18 -3.12 -5.24 -2.32
CA VAL A 18 -2.95 -4.01 -3.10
C VAL A 18 -2.55 -2.89 -2.14
N LYS A 19 -1.34 -2.38 -2.30
CA LYS A 19 -0.87 -1.20 -1.55
C LYS A 19 -1.10 0.06 -2.37
N ILE A 20 -1.65 1.07 -1.72
CA ILE A 20 -1.99 2.35 -2.32
C ILE A 20 -1.13 3.45 -1.70
N GLY A 21 -0.33 4.14 -2.52
CA GLY A 21 0.48 5.29 -2.12
C GLY A 21 -0.37 6.52 -1.80
N SER A 22 0.09 7.37 -0.87
CA SER A 22 -0.62 8.58 -0.44
C SER A 22 -0.89 9.54 -1.59
N VAL A 23 0.06 9.75 -2.48
CA VAL A 23 -0.04 10.66 -3.64
C VAL A 23 -1.12 10.26 -4.65
N LEU A 24 -1.55 8.99 -4.66
CA LEU A 24 -2.67 8.53 -5.49
C LEU A 24 -4.03 8.85 -4.85
N LEU A 25 -4.06 8.96 -3.53
CA LEU A 25 -5.29 9.14 -2.75
C LEU A 25 -5.55 10.58 -2.37
N VAL A 26 -4.50 11.33 -2.04
CA VAL A 26 -4.59 12.67 -1.47
C VAL A 26 -3.73 13.62 -2.29
N ASP A 27 -4.30 14.73 -2.69
CA ASP A 27 -3.57 15.84 -3.29
C ASP A 27 -2.70 16.52 -2.22
N ASP A 28 -1.40 16.57 -2.45
CA ASP A 28 -0.43 17.07 -1.47
C ASP A 28 -0.63 18.57 -1.14
N ASN A 29 -1.14 19.36 -2.07
CA ASN A 29 -1.33 20.81 -1.89
C ASN A 29 -2.64 21.11 -1.15
N SER A 30 -3.72 20.49 -1.60
CA SER A 30 -5.06 20.75 -1.05
C SER A 30 -5.45 19.81 0.09
N GLY A 31 -4.76 18.66 0.24
CA GLY A 31 -5.11 17.58 1.17
C GLY A 31 -6.49 16.99 0.89
N THR A 32 -7.03 17.13 -0.33
CA THR A 32 -8.30 16.53 -0.74
C THR A 32 -8.12 15.13 -1.29
N LEU A 33 -9.13 14.28 -1.09
CA LEU A 33 -9.14 12.96 -1.71
C LEU A 33 -9.36 13.03 -3.22
N HIS A 34 -8.63 12.22 -3.95
CA HIS A 34 -8.81 11.98 -5.38
C HIS A 34 -10.01 11.03 -5.62
N ASN A 35 -11.23 11.52 -5.41
CA ASN A 35 -12.45 10.71 -5.45
C ASN A 35 -12.65 9.96 -6.77
N ALA A 36 -12.29 10.56 -7.91
CA ALA A 36 -12.39 9.91 -9.21
C ALA A 36 -11.47 8.69 -9.30
N TRP A 37 -10.24 8.82 -8.80
CA TRP A 37 -9.28 7.73 -8.74
C TRP A 37 -9.75 6.62 -7.78
N LEU A 38 -10.23 6.99 -6.58
CA LEU A 38 -10.75 6.03 -5.60
C LEU A 38 -11.97 5.27 -6.15
N ASN A 39 -12.85 5.93 -6.90
CA ASN A 39 -13.96 5.25 -7.59
C ASN A 39 -13.46 4.28 -8.68
N SER A 40 -12.38 4.61 -9.41
CA SER A 40 -11.79 3.68 -10.38
C SER A 40 -11.20 2.46 -9.69
N LEU A 41 -10.47 2.66 -8.59
CA LEU A 41 -9.97 1.55 -7.76
C LEU A 41 -11.12 0.67 -7.26
N GLY A 42 -12.24 1.28 -6.81
CA GLY A 42 -13.42 0.54 -6.37
C GLY A 42 -13.98 -0.39 -7.44
N LYS A 43 -14.05 0.07 -8.70
CA LYS A 43 -14.45 -0.77 -9.85
C LYS A 43 -13.50 -1.92 -10.08
N ASP A 44 -12.19 -1.68 -10.00
CA ASP A 44 -11.18 -2.72 -10.19
C ASP A 44 -11.25 -3.77 -9.07
N VAL A 45 -11.43 -3.34 -7.81
CA VAL A 45 -11.61 -4.25 -6.67
C VAL A 45 -12.87 -5.10 -6.86
N ALA A 46 -13.99 -4.50 -7.25
CA ALA A 46 -15.23 -5.23 -7.54
C ALA A 46 -15.03 -6.26 -8.65
N ALA A 47 -14.41 -5.88 -9.76
CA ALA A 47 -14.13 -6.78 -10.86
C ALA A 47 -13.18 -7.94 -10.49
N LEU A 48 -12.25 -7.76 -9.55
CA LEU A 48 -11.43 -8.82 -8.99
C LEU A 48 -12.27 -9.75 -8.10
N ARG A 49 -13.11 -9.18 -7.24
CA ARG A 49 -14.01 -9.95 -6.35
C ARG A 49 -15.00 -10.81 -7.15
N ASP A 50 -15.57 -10.27 -8.23
CA ASP A 50 -16.50 -11.00 -9.13
C ASP A 50 -15.84 -12.19 -9.80
N ARG A 51 -14.51 -12.14 -10.02
CA ARG A 51 -13.72 -13.25 -10.54
C ARG A 51 -13.29 -14.25 -9.48
N GLY A 52 -13.66 -14.05 -8.21
CA GLY A 52 -13.36 -14.93 -7.10
C GLY A 52 -12.02 -14.67 -6.41
N HIS A 53 -11.34 -13.56 -6.70
CA HIS A 53 -10.12 -13.18 -5.99
C HIS A 53 -10.43 -12.66 -4.59
N GLU A 54 -9.61 -12.99 -3.61
CA GLU A 54 -9.58 -12.37 -2.30
C GLU A 54 -8.71 -11.12 -2.35
N VAL A 55 -9.27 -9.94 -2.05
CA VAL A 55 -8.56 -8.65 -2.15
C VAL A 55 -8.39 -8.04 -0.77
N ILE A 56 -7.18 -7.61 -0.46
CA ILE A 56 -6.79 -6.89 0.76
C ILE A 56 -6.17 -5.56 0.32
N LEU A 57 -6.62 -4.46 0.92
CA LEU A 57 -6.09 -3.13 0.64
C LEU A 57 -5.16 -2.70 1.77
N VAL A 58 -3.99 -2.15 1.44
CA VAL A 58 -3.07 -1.49 2.38
C VAL A 58 -2.97 -0.03 1.95
N SER A 59 -3.49 0.87 2.76
CA SER A 59 -3.65 2.28 2.39
C SER A 59 -2.69 3.19 3.12
N SER A 60 -2.28 4.26 2.45
CA SER A 60 -1.56 5.39 3.03
C SER A 60 -2.45 6.64 3.00
N GLY A 61 -1.91 7.79 3.45
CA GLY A 61 -2.56 9.09 3.29
C GLY A 61 -3.40 9.57 4.47
N ALA A 62 -3.51 8.80 5.56
CA ALA A 62 -4.26 9.20 6.74
C ALA A 62 -3.70 10.50 7.35
N ILE A 63 -2.39 10.60 7.55
CA ILE A 63 -1.75 11.80 8.11
C ILE A 63 -1.99 13.03 7.21
N ALA A 64 -1.82 12.90 5.89
CA ALA A 64 -2.02 13.99 4.95
C ALA A 64 -3.47 14.51 4.99
N LEU A 65 -4.44 13.59 4.99
CA LEU A 65 -5.86 13.92 5.07
C LEU A 65 -6.23 14.58 6.40
N GLY A 66 -5.75 14.02 7.52
CA GLY A 66 -6.03 14.54 8.86
C GLY A 66 -5.34 15.87 9.13
N ARG A 67 -4.10 16.06 8.63
CA ARG A 67 -3.35 17.31 8.72
C ARG A 67 -4.17 18.50 8.19
N ARG A 68 -4.75 18.34 6.99
CA ARG A 68 -5.62 19.35 6.41
C ARG A 68 -6.84 19.63 7.30
N TYR A 69 -7.48 18.56 7.74
CA TYR A 69 -8.72 18.69 8.53
C TYR A 69 -8.50 19.42 9.87
N LEU A 70 -7.34 19.20 10.50
CA LEU A 70 -6.94 19.88 11.71
C LEU A 70 -6.36 21.28 11.47
N GLY A 71 -6.20 21.72 10.21
CA GLY A 71 -5.61 23.00 9.88
C GLY A 71 -4.13 23.13 10.32
N LEU A 72 -3.40 22.01 10.41
CA LEU A 72 -1.99 22.02 10.79
C LEU A 72 -1.14 22.65 9.69
N LYS A 73 -0.13 23.44 10.10
CA LYS A 73 0.73 24.19 9.18
C LYS A 73 1.50 23.28 8.23
N THR A 74 1.89 23.82 7.07
CA THR A 74 2.82 23.19 6.14
C THR A 74 4.21 23.10 6.78
N GLY A 75 4.97 22.03 6.47
CA GLY A 75 6.28 21.77 7.04
C GLY A 75 6.32 20.45 7.83
N GLU A 76 7.40 20.21 8.52
CA GLU A 76 7.56 18.99 9.30
C GLU A 76 6.67 19.03 10.55
N LEU A 77 5.90 17.95 10.76
CA LEU A 77 5.05 17.78 11.94
C LEU A 77 5.83 17.08 13.05
N LYS A 78 5.60 17.49 14.30
CA LYS A 78 6.06 16.75 15.46
C LYS A 78 5.33 15.40 15.56
N LEU A 79 5.88 14.47 16.35
CA LEU A 79 5.31 13.13 16.48
C LEU A 79 3.84 13.17 16.93
N GLU A 80 3.53 13.93 17.99
CA GLU A 80 2.17 14.08 18.51
C GLU A 80 1.20 14.71 17.49
N GLU A 81 1.69 15.61 16.64
CA GLU A 81 0.89 16.21 15.56
C GLU A 81 0.62 15.18 14.44
N LYS A 82 1.62 14.36 14.10
CA LYS A 82 1.45 13.24 13.15
C LYS A 82 0.42 12.24 13.68
N GLN A 83 0.51 11.86 14.95
CA GLN A 83 -0.42 10.94 15.61
C GLN A 83 -1.84 11.49 15.63
N ALA A 84 -2.02 12.77 16.01
CA ALA A 84 -3.32 13.43 16.02
C ALA A 84 -3.90 13.53 14.60
N ALA A 85 -3.08 13.88 13.60
CA ALA A 85 -3.49 13.91 12.21
C ALA A 85 -3.89 12.50 11.71
N ALA A 86 -3.12 11.48 12.05
CA ALA A 86 -3.45 10.09 11.72
C ALA A 86 -4.81 9.69 12.30
N ALA A 87 -5.07 9.99 13.57
CA ALA A 87 -6.32 9.64 14.24
C ALA A 87 -7.54 10.21 13.50
N VAL A 88 -7.50 11.48 13.10
CA VAL A 88 -8.58 12.12 12.35
C VAL A 88 -8.66 11.61 10.92
N GLY A 89 -7.50 11.45 10.28
CA GLY A 89 -7.43 11.05 8.87
C GLY A 89 -7.87 9.61 8.65
N MET A 90 -7.57 8.69 9.56
CA MET A 90 -7.96 7.27 9.46
C MET A 90 -9.48 7.09 9.40
N VAL A 91 -10.23 7.81 10.21
CA VAL A 91 -11.71 7.75 10.21
C VAL A 91 -12.24 8.18 8.85
N ARG A 92 -11.74 9.29 8.31
CA ARG A 92 -12.18 9.83 7.02
C ARG A 92 -11.78 8.95 5.85
N LEU A 93 -10.57 8.44 5.90
CA LEU A 93 -10.06 7.55 4.87
C LEU A 93 -10.88 6.25 4.82
N ALA A 94 -11.13 5.62 5.96
CA ALA A 94 -11.94 4.41 6.05
C ALA A 94 -13.39 4.66 5.57
N GLN A 95 -13.98 5.79 5.95
CA GLN A 95 -15.31 6.20 5.47
C GLN A 95 -15.34 6.33 3.94
N SER A 96 -14.34 6.99 3.34
CA SER A 96 -14.27 7.17 1.89
C SER A 96 -14.15 5.85 1.13
N TYR A 97 -13.36 4.91 1.66
CA TYR A 97 -13.30 3.55 1.11
C TYR A 97 -14.64 2.83 1.24
N GLN A 98 -15.29 2.93 2.40
CA GLN A 98 -16.60 2.29 2.64
C GLN A 98 -17.66 2.86 1.69
N GLU A 99 -17.77 4.18 1.56
CA GLU A 99 -18.70 4.83 0.64
C GLU A 99 -18.44 4.47 -0.82
N THR A 100 -17.17 4.31 -1.19
CA THR A 100 -16.80 3.93 -2.56
C THR A 100 -17.12 2.47 -2.85
N LEU A 101 -16.75 1.55 -1.96
CA LEU A 101 -16.94 0.11 -2.18
C LEU A 101 -18.40 -0.32 -1.98
N ASN A 102 -19.17 0.39 -1.16
CA ASN A 102 -20.62 0.18 -1.03
C ASN A 102 -21.38 0.37 -2.35
N LYS A 103 -20.88 1.18 -3.30
CA LYS A 103 -21.46 1.32 -4.63
C LYS A 103 -21.42 0.03 -5.45
N PHE A 104 -20.62 -0.93 -5.01
CA PHE A 104 -20.42 -2.23 -5.62
C PHE A 104 -20.80 -3.39 -4.67
N ASP A 105 -21.64 -3.10 -3.66
CA ASP A 105 -22.08 -4.07 -2.64
C ASP A 105 -20.93 -4.74 -1.85
N LEU A 106 -19.78 -4.04 -1.74
CA LEU A 106 -18.63 -4.52 -0.98
C LEU A 106 -18.50 -3.79 0.35
N SER A 107 -18.40 -4.54 1.43
CA SER A 107 -18.13 -4.03 2.78
C SER A 107 -16.63 -3.94 3.03
N VAL A 108 -16.23 -2.95 3.84
CA VAL A 108 -14.84 -2.71 4.26
C VAL A 108 -14.71 -2.91 5.76
N ALA A 109 -13.60 -3.49 6.21
CA ALA A 109 -13.24 -3.55 7.63
C ALA A 109 -11.83 -3.01 7.84
N GLN A 110 -11.69 -2.00 8.68
CA GLN A 110 -10.39 -1.42 9.01
C GLN A 110 -9.64 -2.30 10.02
N ILE A 111 -8.35 -2.53 9.74
CA ILE A 111 -7.39 -3.17 10.64
C ILE A 111 -6.17 -2.26 10.73
N LEU A 112 -5.80 -1.93 11.97
CA LEU A 112 -4.61 -1.12 12.26
C LEU A 112 -3.54 -2.03 12.88
N LEU A 113 -2.34 -2.02 12.30
CA LEU A 113 -1.22 -2.83 12.73
C LEU A 113 -0.03 -1.95 13.07
N THR A 114 0.76 -2.40 14.04
CA THR A 114 2.10 -1.86 14.31
C THR A 114 3.17 -2.87 13.89
N LEU A 115 4.42 -2.46 13.85
CA LEU A 115 5.54 -3.36 13.61
C LEU A 115 5.54 -4.52 14.61
N ASP A 116 5.32 -4.23 15.91
CA ASP A 116 5.25 -5.21 16.99
C ASP A 116 4.16 -6.29 16.76
N ASP A 117 3.02 -5.90 16.16
CA ASP A 117 1.95 -6.86 15.82
C ASP A 117 2.40 -7.87 14.74
N SER A 118 3.38 -7.52 13.93
CA SER A 118 3.97 -8.42 12.92
C SER A 118 5.12 -9.28 13.46
N GLU A 119 5.77 -8.89 14.54
CA GLU A 119 6.94 -9.56 15.12
C GLU A 119 6.58 -10.44 16.31
N ASN A 120 5.61 -10.04 17.11
CA ASN A 120 5.07 -10.84 18.20
C ASN A 120 4.20 -11.97 17.66
N ARG A 121 4.61 -13.24 17.87
CA ARG A 121 3.92 -14.42 17.33
C ARG A 121 2.43 -14.46 17.67
N ARG A 122 2.03 -14.13 18.89
CA ARG A 122 0.63 -14.18 19.33
C ARG A 122 -0.21 -13.13 18.60
N ARG A 123 0.28 -11.91 18.53
CA ARG A 123 -0.38 -10.80 17.81
C ARG A 123 -0.45 -11.09 16.31
N TYR A 124 0.63 -11.58 15.72
CA TYR A 124 0.67 -12.03 14.34
C TYR A 124 -0.43 -13.05 14.01
N LEU A 125 -0.55 -14.12 14.81
CA LEU A 125 -1.56 -15.15 14.59
C LEU A 125 -2.99 -14.60 14.75
N ASN A 126 -3.22 -13.69 15.71
CA ASN A 126 -4.52 -13.06 15.90
C ASN A 126 -4.88 -12.15 14.73
N ALA A 127 -3.97 -11.29 14.28
CA ALA A 127 -4.16 -10.43 13.12
C ALA A 127 -4.45 -11.26 11.86
N ARG A 128 -3.64 -12.30 11.60
CA ARG A 128 -3.87 -13.24 10.50
C ARG A 128 -5.26 -13.87 10.57
N SER A 129 -5.66 -14.38 11.73
CA SER A 129 -6.97 -15.02 11.91
C SER A 129 -8.12 -14.06 11.64
N THR A 130 -8.01 -12.81 12.09
CA THR A 130 -9.00 -11.76 11.85
C THR A 130 -9.11 -11.46 10.36
N ILE A 131 -7.99 -11.22 9.67
CA ILE A 131 -7.97 -10.95 8.22
C ILE A 131 -8.59 -12.12 7.44
N MET A 132 -8.19 -13.35 7.75
CA MET A 132 -8.71 -14.54 7.09
C MET A 132 -10.21 -14.73 7.33
N THR A 133 -10.71 -14.35 8.49
CA THR A 133 -12.14 -14.39 8.79
C THR A 133 -12.91 -13.37 7.96
N LEU A 134 -12.42 -12.14 7.85
CA LEU A 134 -13.02 -11.09 7.01
C LEU A 134 -13.10 -11.52 5.55
N LEU A 135 -12.02 -12.07 5.00
CA LEU A 135 -12.00 -12.59 3.63
C LEU A 135 -13.05 -13.69 3.41
N ARG A 136 -13.18 -14.62 4.37
CA ARG A 136 -14.15 -15.72 4.30
C ARG A 136 -15.59 -15.23 4.30
N VAL A 137 -15.90 -14.14 5.01
CA VAL A 137 -17.26 -13.57 5.05
C VAL A 137 -17.48 -12.53 3.94
N GLY A 138 -16.54 -12.40 3.01
CA GLY A 138 -16.68 -11.54 1.82
C GLY A 138 -16.34 -10.07 2.03
N VAL A 139 -15.85 -9.67 3.21
CA VAL A 139 -15.46 -8.29 3.53
C VAL A 139 -14.06 -8.00 3.00
N VAL A 140 -13.83 -6.79 2.50
CA VAL A 140 -12.51 -6.31 2.05
C VAL A 140 -11.75 -5.74 3.24
N PRO A 141 -10.63 -6.36 3.69
CA PRO A 141 -9.81 -5.78 4.74
C PRO A 141 -9.09 -4.53 4.22
N LEU A 142 -9.20 -3.42 4.95
CA LEU A 142 -8.47 -2.18 4.75
C LEU A 142 -7.45 -2.04 5.86
N ILE A 143 -6.18 -2.24 5.55
CA ILE A 143 -5.09 -2.25 6.50
C ILE A 143 -4.31 -0.94 6.42
N ASN A 144 -3.93 -0.41 7.57
CA ASN A 144 -3.01 0.71 7.71
C ASN A 144 -2.13 0.51 8.93
N GLU A 145 -1.04 1.27 9.01
CA GLU A 145 -0.26 1.38 10.25
C GLU A 145 -1.10 2.05 11.34
N ASN A 146 -0.94 1.61 12.60
CA ASN A 146 -1.53 2.30 13.74
C ASN A 146 -0.67 3.50 14.16
N ASP A 147 -0.62 4.50 13.30
CA ASP A 147 0.13 5.73 13.52
C ASP A 147 -0.24 6.47 14.82
N THR A 148 -1.38 6.15 15.44
CA THR A 148 -1.83 6.84 16.67
C THR A 148 -1.00 6.48 17.88
N ILE A 149 -0.33 5.34 17.87
CA ILE A 149 0.51 4.83 18.95
C ILE A 149 1.91 4.43 18.49
N ALA A 150 2.18 4.48 17.18
CA ALA A 150 3.50 4.18 16.64
C ALA A 150 4.47 5.30 16.98
N THR A 151 5.66 4.94 17.47
CA THR A 151 6.81 5.83 17.66
C THR A 151 7.83 5.61 16.56
N ASP A 152 8.86 6.45 16.49
CA ASP A 152 9.90 6.32 15.45
C ASP A 152 10.63 4.97 15.51
N GLU A 153 10.68 4.34 16.70
CA GLU A 153 11.33 3.05 16.93
C GLU A 153 10.47 1.84 16.52
N ILE A 154 9.13 1.98 16.56
CA ILE A 154 8.20 0.86 16.41
C ILE A 154 7.26 1.01 15.20
N ARG A 155 7.47 2.01 14.34
CA ARG A 155 6.69 2.17 13.12
C ARG A 155 7.31 1.41 11.94
N PHE A 156 6.48 1.00 11.01
CA PHE A 156 6.95 0.47 9.73
C PHE A 156 7.72 1.53 8.93
N GLY A 157 7.40 2.81 9.15
CA GLY A 157 7.95 3.95 8.45
C GLY A 157 7.51 4.06 6.99
N ASP A 158 6.98 2.96 6.45
CA ASP A 158 6.55 2.86 5.07
C ASP A 158 5.53 1.74 4.89
N ASN A 159 4.40 2.06 4.26
CA ASN A 159 3.35 1.10 3.99
C ASN A 159 3.69 0.06 2.90
N ASP A 160 4.78 0.23 2.15
CA ASP A 160 5.28 -0.84 1.25
C ASP A 160 5.77 -2.03 2.08
N ARG A 161 6.51 -1.77 3.18
CA ARG A 161 6.94 -2.81 4.14
C ARG A 161 5.76 -3.45 4.87
N LEU A 162 4.80 -2.64 5.32
CA LEU A 162 3.57 -3.16 5.93
C LEU A 162 2.85 -4.10 4.96
N ALA A 163 2.71 -3.69 3.69
CA ALA A 163 2.04 -4.50 2.67
C ALA A 163 2.76 -5.83 2.40
N ALA A 164 4.10 -5.84 2.38
CA ALA A 164 4.89 -7.07 2.24
C ALA A 164 4.72 -8.00 3.45
N ARG A 165 4.70 -7.44 4.68
CA ARG A 165 4.41 -8.21 5.90
C ARG A 165 3.02 -8.80 5.89
N VAL A 166 2.01 -8.02 5.48
CA VAL A 166 0.63 -8.49 5.35
C VAL A 166 0.53 -9.58 4.28
N ALA A 167 1.14 -9.39 3.10
CA ALA A 167 1.15 -10.39 2.04
C ALA A 167 1.74 -11.72 2.52
N SER A 168 2.86 -11.69 3.24
CA SER A 168 3.47 -12.87 3.84
C SER A 168 2.58 -13.48 4.94
N MET A 169 1.97 -12.64 5.80
CA MET A 169 1.10 -13.07 6.90
C MET A 169 -0.11 -13.87 6.41
N VAL A 170 -0.70 -13.43 5.31
CA VAL A 170 -1.92 -14.07 4.76
C VAL A 170 -1.62 -15.09 3.67
N SER A 171 -0.36 -15.33 3.35
CA SER A 171 0.08 -16.17 2.23
C SER A 171 -0.60 -15.72 0.93
N ALA A 172 -0.41 -14.46 0.56
CA ALA A 172 -0.89 -13.92 -0.69
C ALA A 172 -0.13 -14.50 -1.88
N ASP A 173 -0.76 -14.55 -3.04
CA ASP A 173 -0.11 -14.97 -4.30
C ASP A 173 0.54 -13.78 -4.99
N LEU A 174 -0.03 -12.57 -4.80
CA LEU A 174 0.38 -11.36 -5.48
C LEU A 174 0.32 -10.14 -4.54
N LEU A 175 1.39 -9.34 -4.56
CA LEU A 175 1.45 -8.00 -4.00
C LEU A 175 1.52 -6.99 -5.15
N ILE A 176 0.60 -6.04 -5.19
CA ILE A 176 0.58 -4.92 -6.13
C ILE A 176 0.89 -3.64 -5.36
N LEU A 177 1.96 -2.94 -5.76
CA LEU A 177 2.36 -1.66 -5.18
C LEU A 177 1.94 -0.53 -6.15
N LEU A 178 0.76 0.03 -5.97
CA LEU A 178 0.28 1.16 -6.78
C LEU A 178 1.07 2.43 -6.45
N SER A 179 1.59 3.07 -7.47
CA SER A 179 2.46 4.24 -7.39
C SER A 179 2.20 5.19 -8.55
N ASN A 180 2.76 6.40 -8.48
CA ASN A 180 2.78 7.39 -9.57
C ASN A 180 3.84 7.09 -10.65
N ILE A 181 4.56 5.98 -10.52
CA ILE A 181 5.52 5.48 -11.51
C ILE A 181 5.13 4.04 -11.91
N ASN A 182 5.32 3.69 -13.16
CA ASN A 182 4.87 2.43 -13.75
C ASN A 182 5.93 1.30 -13.69
N GLY A 183 6.83 1.36 -12.74
CA GLY A 183 7.81 0.31 -12.45
C GLY A 183 9.22 0.82 -12.20
N LEU A 184 10.17 -0.12 -12.07
CA LEU A 184 11.59 0.16 -11.94
C LEU A 184 12.18 0.56 -13.30
N TYR A 185 12.98 1.62 -13.32
CA TYR A 185 13.72 2.08 -14.48
C TYR A 185 15.23 1.94 -14.26
N THR A 186 16.00 1.88 -15.35
CA THR A 186 17.48 1.81 -15.30
C THR A 186 18.11 3.09 -14.73
N ALA A 187 17.40 4.20 -14.76
CA ALA A 187 17.73 5.50 -14.14
C ALA A 187 16.42 6.26 -13.89
N ASP A 188 16.48 7.41 -13.22
CA ASP A 188 15.31 8.26 -13.01
C ASP A 188 14.79 8.81 -14.35
N PRO A 189 13.57 8.43 -14.82
CA PRO A 189 13.03 8.89 -16.09
C PRO A 189 12.72 10.40 -16.11
N ALA A 190 12.66 11.06 -14.95
CA ALA A 190 12.51 12.52 -14.88
C ALA A 190 13.82 13.25 -15.17
N GLN A 191 14.96 12.60 -14.91
CA GLN A 191 16.29 13.17 -15.08
C GLN A 191 16.99 12.65 -16.34
N ASP A 192 16.78 11.38 -16.69
CA ASP A 192 17.40 10.72 -17.84
C ASP A 192 16.32 10.21 -18.82
N LYS A 193 16.21 10.89 -19.97
CA LYS A 193 15.29 10.50 -21.05
C LYS A 193 15.65 9.16 -21.71
N ALA A 194 16.87 8.64 -21.51
CA ALA A 194 17.30 7.34 -21.99
C ALA A 194 16.94 6.19 -21.03
N ALA A 195 16.40 6.50 -19.84
CA ALA A 195 15.96 5.53 -18.86
C ALA A 195 14.95 4.56 -19.44
N LYS A 196 15.17 3.26 -19.24
CA LYS A 196 14.31 2.19 -19.75
C LYS A 196 13.64 1.47 -18.59
N LEU A 197 12.36 1.19 -18.76
CA LEU A 197 11.60 0.39 -17.82
C LEU A 197 12.18 -1.04 -17.76
N VAL A 198 12.49 -1.51 -16.56
CA VAL A 198 12.90 -2.91 -16.29
C VAL A 198 11.64 -3.79 -16.24
N PRO A 199 11.45 -4.70 -17.19
CA PRO A 199 10.18 -5.43 -17.29
C PRO A 199 9.97 -6.46 -16.19
N THR A 200 11.03 -7.08 -15.72
CA THR A 200 11.00 -8.16 -14.73
C THR A 200 12.31 -8.19 -13.98
N VAL A 201 12.23 -8.29 -12.68
CA VAL A 201 13.36 -8.52 -11.78
C VAL A 201 13.17 -9.92 -11.19
N THR A 202 14.09 -10.83 -11.46
CA THR A 202 14.07 -12.20 -10.93
C THR A 202 14.84 -12.31 -9.63
N GLU A 203 15.82 -11.44 -9.44
CA GLU A 203 16.67 -11.38 -8.25
C GLU A 203 17.05 -9.93 -7.97
N ILE A 204 17.01 -9.52 -6.70
CA ILE A 204 17.43 -8.18 -6.29
C ILE A 204 18.94 -8.21 -6.05
N THR A 205 19.67 -7.75 -7.05
CA THR A 205 21.13 -7.60 -7.03
C THR A 205 21.53 -6.19 -6.63
N HIS A 206 22.82 -5.97 -6.30
CA HIS A 206 23.34 -4.61 -6.07
C HIS A 206 23.11 -3.65 -7.25
N GLU A 207 23.11 -4.17 -8.49
CA GLU A 207 22.82 -3.38 -9.68
C GLU A 207 21.35 -2.89 -9.67
N ILE A 208 20.41 -3.77 -9.33
CA ILE A 208 18.99 -3.43 -9.18
C ILE A 208 18.77 -2.42 -8.04
N GLU A 209 19.45 -2.59 -6.92
CA GLU A 209 19.41 -1.64 -5.80
C GLU A 209 19.95 -0.25 -6.20
N ALA A 210 21.06 -0.23 -6.96
CA ALA A 210 21.64 1.01 -7.46
C ALA A 210 20.69 1.77 -8.42
N MET A 211 19.97 1.05 -9.30
CA MET A 211 18.96 1.66 -10.17
C MET A 211 17.86 2.37 -9.36
N ALA A 212 17.42 1.77 -8.25
CA ALA A 212 16.40 2.36 -7.39
C ALA A 212 16.91 3.56 -6.61
N SER A 213 18.15 3.54 -6.13
CA SER A 213 18.74 4.59 -5.29
C SER A 213 18.89 5.92 -6.05
N ASN A 214 19.05 5.86 -7.36
CA ASN A 214 19.14 7.05 -8.23
C ASN A 214 17.81 7.78 -8.42
N THR A 215 16.70 7.27 -7.87
CA THR A 215 15.35 7.83 -8.01
C THR A 215 14.82 8.48 -6.71
N ILE A 216 15.71 8.83 -5.77
CA ILE A 216 15.28 9.46 -4.51
C ILE A 216 14.83 10.89 -4.77
N THR A 217 13.53 11.13 -4.70
CA THR A 217 12.95 12.47 -4.56
C THR A 217 12.80 12.80 -3.07
N SER A 218 13.23 13.99 -2.68
CA SER A 218 13.38 14.46 -1.30
C SER A 218 12.08 14.51 -0.46
N ASP A 219 10.91 14.32 -1.06
CA ASP A 219 9.64 14.64 -0.41
C ASP A 219 8.69 13.46 -0.16
N SER A 220 9.06 12.22 -0.52
CA SER A 220 8.17 11.08 -0.27
C SER A 220 8.82 10.04 0.64
N SER A 221 8.12 9.66 1.72
CA SER A 221 8.50 8.56 2.62
C SER A 221 8.51 7.18 1.94
N GLY A 222 8.22 7.08 0.63
CA GLY A 222 8.17 5.83 -0.13
C GLY A 222 8.62 6.04 -1.56
N GLY A 223 9.87 5.69 -1.88
CA GLY A 223 10.43 5.69 -3.23
C GLY A 223 10.56 4.27 -3.81
N MET A 224 11.28 4.16 -4.93
CA MET A 224 11.61 2.84 -5.50
C MET A 224 12.44 1.97 -4.54
N PRO A 225 13.39 2.52 -3.71
CA PRO A 225 14.11 1.71 -2.72
C PRO A 225 13.19 0.99 -1.73
N THR A 226 12.13 1.66 -1.25
CA THR A 226 11.17 1.02 -0.31
C THR A 226 10.38 -0.10 -0.97
N LYS A 227 10.05 0.04 -2.27
CA LYS A 227 9.36 -0.99 -3.05
C LYS A 227 10.25 -2.21 -3.28
N LEU A 228 11.53 -2.01 -3.56
CA LEU A 228 12.49 -3.12 -3.65
C LEU A 228 12.68 -3.80 -2.30
N ALA A 229 12.81 -3.02 -1.21
CA ALA A 229 12.91 -3.58 0.14
C ALA A 229 11.66 -4.41 0.48
N ALA A 230 10.46 -3.93 0.13
CA ALA A 230 9.22 -4.67 0.31
C ALA A 230 9.21 -5.98 -0.51
N ALA A 231 9.63 -5.93 -1.78
CA ALA A 231 9.73 -7.12 -2.62
C ALA A 231 10.73 -8.15 -2.06
N ASN A 232 11.86 -7.69 -1.51
CA ASN A 232 12.86 -8.55 -0.88
C ASN A 232 12.38 -9.21 0.43
N MET A 233 11.40 -8.62 1.11
CA MET A 233 10.81 -9.17 2.33
C MET A 233 9.76 -10.26 2.07
N LEU A 234 9.33 -10.46 0.83
CA LEU A 234 8.26 -11.41 0.53
C LEU A 234 8.74 -12.85 0.72
N ALA A 235 7.84 -13.68 1.24
CA ALA A 235 8.05 -15.12 1.29
C ALA A 235 8.13 -15.71 -0.12
N ASN A 236 8.85 -16.84 -0.26
CA ASN A 236 8.97 -17.55 -1.53
C ASN A 236 7.58 -17.85 -2.12
N GLY A 237 7.42 -17.60 -3.41
CA GLY A 237 6.20 -17.85 -4.16
C GLY A 237 5.25 -16.65 -4.26
N ILE A 238 5.49 -15.55 -3.52
CA ILE A 238 4.71 -14.32 -3.67
C ILE A 238 5.32 -13.47 -4.79
N THR A 239 4.51 -13.12 -5.79
CA THR A 239 4.92 -12.19 -6.84
C THR A 239 4.67 -10.75 -6.38
N CYS A 240 5.63 -9.85 -6.64
CA CYS A 240 5.47 -8.40 -6.47
C CYS A 240 5.40 -7.70 -7.83
N THR A 241 4.51 -6.72 -7.96
CA THR A 241 4.43 -5.84 -9.15
C THR A 241 4.23 -4.40 -8.73
N VAL A 242 4.80 -3.49 -9.51
CA VAL A 242 4.69 -2.04 -9.34
C VAL A 242 4.00 -1.47 -10.56
#